data_cf417cd9832504ebd5af5f42a32e2d15
#
_entry.id   cf417cd9832504ebd5af5f42a32e2d15
#
_cell.length_a   1.000
_cell.length_b   1.000
_cell.length_c   1.000
_cell.angle_alpha   90.00
_cell.angle_beta   90.00
_cell.angle_gamma   90.00
#
_symmetry.space_group_name_H-M   'P 1'
#
loop_
_entity.id
_entity.type
_entity.pdbx_description
1 polymer ?
#
loop_
_entity_poly.entity_id
_entity_poly.type
_entity_poly.pdbx_seq_one_letter_code
_entity_poly.pdbx_strand_id
1 'polypeptide(L)'
;DDKLEESIKVQLENRNIPKAYVDFIVLLAFKLKELSKLDAYLKNPTISYEDLETNSSLLTLTDPVPLSEAFKNRIIDLEGGRGVGKGEVAIVLFLRDAKIIGGRKDSDDAKGDVEIQSHAVEIKADKAQLVSFDIASYGSKPTAELKRIFGEDLEITSGTLWPNSVEQYYKNSEDKEEVLNLINKTIKTFYGGHSHVKAIKDSDLEQPSSLLTYLTDQLAISYLKGKNVLMLNTKTDNYILIESEEDYMTNRASGAIKILSFSDKFPRLTYNK
;
A
#
# COMPACT_ATOMS: atom_id res chain seq x y z
N ASP A 1 -16.61 -26.31 25.23
CA ASP A 1 -15.92 -25.14 24.64
C ASP A 1 -14.50 -25.46 24.18
N ASP A 2 -13.74 -26.25 24.93
CA ASP A 2 -12.32 -26.57 24.62
C ASP A 2 -12.11 -27.15 23.21
N LYS A 3 -13.03 -28.01 22.75
CA LYS A 3 -12.97 -28.58 21.38
C LYS A 3 -13.21 -27.56 20.29
N LEU A 4 -14.09 -26.58 20.51
CA LEU A 4 -14.36 -25.51 19.58
C LEU A 4 -13.17 -24.55 19.52
N GLU A 5 -12.61 -24.20 20.67
CA GLU A 5 -11.42 -23.34 20.74
C GLU A 5 -10.25 -23.98 20.00
N GLU A 6 -10.00 -25.25 20.19
CA GLU A 6 -8.92 -25.97 19.49
C GLU A 6 -9.18 -26.02 17.96
N SER A 7 -10.42 -26.32 17.54
CA SER A 7 -10.79 -26.30 16.13
C SER A 7 -10.56 -24.93 15.49
N ILE A 8 -10.94 -23.84 16.17
CA ILE A 8 -10.74 -22.47 15.70
C ILE A 8 -9.25 -22.15 15.60
N LYS A 9 -8.46 -22.48 16.63
CA LYS A 9 -7.00 -22.26 16.64
C LYS A 9 -6.34 -22.90 15.43
N VAL A 10 -6.61 -24.17 15.18
CA VAL A 10 -6.07 -24.89 14.01
C VAL A 10 -6.41 -24.20 12.69
N GLN A 11 -7.68 -23.76 12.53
CA GLN A 11 -8.11 -23.06 11.31
C GLN A 11 -7.42 -21.70 11.13
N LEU A 12 -7.21 -20.95 12.20
CA LEU A 12 -6.52 -19.66 12.17
C LEU A 12 -5.02 -19.82 11.90
N GLU A 13 -4.39 -20.83 12.51
CA GLU A 13 -2.98 -21.15 12.29
C GLU A 13 -2.72 -21.60 10.85
N ASN A 14 -3.63 -22.38 10.25
CA ASN A 14 -3.57 -22.77 8.84
C ASN A 14 -3.65 -21.57 7.87
N ARG A 15 -4.16 -20.43 8.34
CA ARG A 15 -4.18 -19.16 7.61
C ARG A 15 -2.94 -18.29 7.90
N ASN A 16 -1.95 -18.83 8.59
CA ASN A 16 -0.74 -18.15 9.03
C ASN A 16 -1.01 -16.91 9.91
N ILE A 17 -2.14 -16.85 10.60
CA ILE A 17 -2.42 -15.78 11.55
C ILE A 17 -1.48 -15.94 12.76
N PRO A 18 -0.72 -14.90 13.15
CA PRO A 18 0.21 -14.99 14.27
C PRO A 18 -0.48 -15.37 15.58
N LYS A 19 0.20 -16.16 16.41
CA LYS A 19 -0.37 -16.72 17.65
C LYS A 19 -1.04 -15.68 18.56
N ALA A 20 -0.43 -14.51 18.71
CA ALA A 20 -1.00 -13.45 19.55
C ALA A 20 -2.41 -13.02 19.08
N TYR A 21 -2.65 -13.02 17.77
CA TYR A 21 -3.98 -12.74 17.20
C TYR A 21 -4.91 -13.93 17.30
N VAL A 22 -4.41 -15.14 17.13
CA VAL A 22 -5.19 -16.38 17.34
C VAL A 22 -5.78 -16.38 18.74
N ASP A 23 -4.94 -16.17 19.76
CA ASP A 23 -5.38 -16.16 21.15
C ASP A 23 -6.41 -15.04 21.42
N PHE A 24 -6.20 -13.85 20.84
CA PHE A 24 -7.14 -12.75 20.96
C PHE A 24 -8.49 -13.06 20.29
N ILE A 25 -8.50 -13.61 19.08
CA ILE A 25 -9.71 -13.93 18.33
C ILE A 25 -10.55 -14.98 19.08
N VAL A 26 -9.91 -16.02 19.57
CA VAL A 26 -10.58 -17.07 20.36
C VAL A 26 -11.17 -16.48 21.65
N LEU A 27 -10.41 -15.68 22.38
CA LEU A 27 -10.89 -15.04 23.59
C LEU A 27 -12.08 -14.09 23.32
N LEU A 28 -12.01 -13.33 22.23
CA LEU A 28 -13.10 -12.42 21.82
C LEU A 28 -14.37 -13.22 21.49
N ALA A 29 -14.25 -14.28 20.70
CA ALA A 29 -15.37 -15.16 20.36
C ALA A 29 -15.98 -15.84 21.60
N PHE A 30 -15.13 -16.27 22.53
CA PHE A 30 -15.58 -16.83 23.81
C PHE A 30 -16.38 -15.78 24.64
N LYS A 31 -15.84 -14.56 24.81
CA LYS A 31 -16.51 -13.49 25.56
C LYS A 31 -17.86 -13.08 24.95
N LEU A 32 -17.94 -13.07 23.62
CA LEU A 32 -19.17 -12.72 22.90
C LEU A 32 -20.10 -13.92 22.70
N LYS A 33 -19.74 -15.11 23.18
CA LYS A 33 -20.49 -16.36 23.02
C LYS A 33 -20.72 -16.77 21.56
N GLU A 34 -19.71 -16.54 20.74
CA GLU A 34 -19.75 -16.77 19.29
C GLU A 34 -18.80 -17.88 18.81
N LEU A 35 -18.18 -18.66 19.70
CA LEU A 35 -17.26 -19.75 19.30
C LEU A 35 -17.86 -20.69 18.26
N SER A 36 -19.11 -21.13 18.48
CA SER A 36 -19.77 -22.06 17.54
C SER A 36 -20.02 -21.43 16.18
N LYS A 37 -20.40 -20.15 16.14
CA LYS A 37 -20.62 -19.43 14.88
C LYS A 37 -19.29 -19.18 14.15
N LEU A 38 -18.25 -18.82 14.88
CA LEU A 38 -16.92 -18.60 14.31
C LEU A 38 -16.36 -19.90 13.73
N ASP A 39 -16.42 -21.01 14.47
CA ASP A 39 -15.97 -22.31 13.99
C ASP A 39 -16.70 -22.74 12.72
N ALA A 40 -18.03 -22.56 12.69
CA ALA A 40 -18.85 -22.89 11.51
C ALA A 40 -18.48 -21.99 10.31
N TYR A 41 -18.27 -20.70 10.53
CA TYR A 41 -17.88 -19.76 9.48
C TYR A 41 -16.50 -20.06 8.90
N LEU A 42 -15.51 -20.31 9.75
CA LEU A 42 -14.15 -20.63 9.32
C LEU A 42 -14.06 -21.90 8.48
N LYS A 43 -14.93 -22.87 8.73
CA LYS A 43 -15.05 -24.09 7.92
C LYS A 43 -15.63 -23.86 6.52
N ASN A 44 -16.45 -22.83 6.37
CA ASN A 44 -17.09 -22.51 5.09
C ASN A 44 -17.26 -21.00 4.91
N PRO A 45 -16.17 -20.24 4.72
CA PRO A 45 -16.24 -18.81 4.51
C PRO A 45 -16.99 -18.47 3.23
N THR A 46 -17.82 -17.42 3.27
CA THR A 46 -18.70 -17.06 2.15
C THR A 46 -18.15 -15.91 1.30
N ILE A 47 -17.26 -15.09 1.84
CA ILE A 47 -16.70 -13.93 1.12
C ILE A 47 -15.57 -14.38 0.19
N SER A 48 -15.65 -14.00 -1.08
CA SER A 48 -14.67 -14.34 -2.12
C SER A 48 -13.75 -13.15 -2.47
N TYR A 49 -12.74 -13.40 -3.30
CA TYR A 49 -11.93 -12.34 -3.90
C TYR A 49 -12.78 -11.38 -4.76
N GLU A 50 -13.76 -11.90 -5.51
CA GLU A 50 -14.69 -11.08 -6.29
C GLU A 50 -15.52 -10.12 -5.41
N ASP A 51 -15.88 -10.54 -4.21
CA ASP A 51 -16.55 -9.65 -3.24
C ASP A 51 -15.60 -8.52 -2.80
N LEU A 52 -14.30 -8.79 -2.68
CA LEU A 52 -13.29 -7.76 -2.41
C LEU A 52 -13.18 -6.75 -3.56
N GLU A 53 -13.25 -7.20 -4.80
CA GLU A 53 -13.22 -6.34 -6.00
C GLU A 53 -14.46 -5.44 -6.08
N THR A 54 -15.63 -5.95 -5.70
CA THR A 54 -16.92 -5.26 -5.87
C THR A 54 -17.32 -4.38 -4.70
N ASN A 55 -16.70 -4.56 -3.54
CA ASN A 55 -16.92 -3.71 -2.36
C ASN A 55 -15.86 -2.59 -2.28
N SER A 56 -16.13 -1.61 -1.45
CA SER A 56 -15.25 -0.47 -1.20
C SER A 56 -15.03 -0.16 0.28
N SER A 57 -15.53 -1.01 1.16
CA SER A 57 -15.41 -0.86 2.62
C SER A 57 -15.31 -2.24 3.29
N LEU A 58 -14.42 -2.35 4.29
CA LEU A 58 -14.34 -3.56 5.11
C LEU A 58 -15.65 -3.81 5.89
N LEU A 59 -16.34 -2.75 6.28
CA LEU A 59 -17.64 -2.87 6.96
C LEU A 59 -18.67 -3.54 6.05
N THR A 60 -18.84 -3.02 4.82
CA THR A 60 -19.79 -3.59 3.84
C THR A 60 -19.36 -4.99 3.39
N LEU A 61 -18.07 -5.20 3.16
CA LEU A 61 -17.52 -6.49 2.79
C LEU A 61 -17.87 -7.59 3.80
N THR A 62 -17.82 -7.25 5.10
CA THR A 62 -18.04 -8.21 6.19
C THR A 62 -19.51 -8.31 6.65
N ASP A 63 -20.40 -7.47 6.13
CA ASP A 63 -21.83 -7.49 6.45
C ASP A 63 -22.45 -8.90 6.38
N PRO A 64 -22.20 -9.73 5.35
CA PRO A 64 -22.79 -11.07 5.24
C PRO A 64 -22.26 -12.08 6.27
N VAL A 65 -21.17 -11.75 6.99
CA VAL A 65 -20.59 -12.67 7.99
C VAL A 65 -21.54 -12.84 9.16
N PRO A 66 -21.95 -14.08 9.55
CA PRO A 66 -22.94 -14.34 10.58
C PRO A 66 -22.37 -14.22 12.01
N LEU A 67 -21.55 -13.21 12.23
CA LEU A 67 -20.97 -12.84 13.52
C LEU A 67 -21.49 -11.45 13.92
N SER A 68 -21.46 -11.14 15.22
CA SER A 68 -21.93 -9.83 15.69
C SER A 68 -21.08 -8.67 15.16
N GLU A 69 -21.71 -7.51 15.03
CA GLU A 69 -20.98 -6.27 14.68
C GLU A 69 -19.85 -5.99 15.69
N ALA A 70 -20.07 -6.31 16.97
CA ALA A 70 -19.05 -6.16 18.00
C ALA A 70 -17.81 -7.02 17.70
N PHE A 71 -18.01 -8.25 17.23
CA PHE A 71 -16.90 -9.12 16.83
C PHE A 71 -16.21 -8.59 15.55
N LYS A 72 -16.98 -8.33 14.50
CA LYS A 72 -16.44 -7.87 13.20
C LYS A 72 -15.64 -6.58 13.32
N ASN A 73 -16.18 -5.59 14.01
CA ASN A 73 -15.51 -4.30 14.21
C ASN A 73 -14.19 -4.46 14.99
N ARG A 74 -14.17 -5.31 16.01
CA ARG A 74 -12.93 -5.55 16.78
C ARG A 74 -11.86 -6.24 15.94
N ILE A 75 -12.25 -7.08 14.99
CA ILE A 75 -11.31 -7.72 14.07
C ILE A 75 -10.80 -6.72 13.02
N ILE A 76 -11.67 -5.88 12.46
CA ILE A 76 -11.29 -4.83 11.51
C ILE A 76 -10.32 -3.84 12.16
N ASP A 77 -10.56 -3.48 13.42
CA ASP A 77 -9.74 -2.53 14.19
C ASP A 77 -8.45 -3.14 14.77
N LEU A 78 -8.19 -4.42 14.55
CA LEU A 78 -6.95 -5.03 15.02
C LEU A 78 -5.75 -4.37 14.34
N GLU A 79 -4.94 -3.71 15.16
CA GLU A 79 -3.64 -3.17 14.77
C GLU A 79 -2.53 -4.11 15.22
N GLY A 80 -1.68 -4.47 14.27
CA GLY A 80 -0.58 -5.36 14.53
C GLY A 80 0.66 -4.66 15.05
N GLY A 81 1.17 -5.12 16.17
CA GLY A 81 2.59 -4.97 16.43
C GLY A 81 3.37 -6.02 15.62
N ARG A 82 4.49 -5.63 15.00
CA ARG A 82 5.44 -6.52 14.32
C ARG A 82 4.93 -7.22 13.04
N GLY A 83 4.61 -6.44 12.01
CA GLY A 83 4.56 -6.95 10.63
C GLY A 83 3.20 -7.41 10.13
N VAL A 84 2.11 -7.19 10.89
CA VAL A 84 0.75 -7.36 10.40
C VAL A 84 0.02 -6.04 10.56
N GLY A 85 -0.42 -5.44 9.45
CA GLY A 85 -1.10 -4.16 9.43
C GLY A 85 -2.60 -4.27 9.72
N LYS A 86 -3.23 -3.12 10.01
CA LYS A 86 -4.69 -3.02 10.13
C LYS A 86 -5.36 -3.54 8.85
N GLY A 87 -6.42 -4.30 9.00
CA GLY A 87 -7.18 -4.89 7.89
C GLY A 87 -6.67 -6.25 7.40
N GLU A 88 -5.39 -6.57 7.55
CA GLU A 88 -4.85 -7.85 7.07
C GLU A 88 -5.49 -9.04 7.79
N VAL A 89 -5.64 -8.97 9.11
CA VAL A 89 -6.28 -10.02 9.91
C VAL A 89 -7.74 -10.18 9.52
N ALA A 90 -8.47 -9.08 9.33
CA ALA A 90 -9.88 -9.12 8.92
C ALA A 90 -10.04 -9.79 7.54
N ILE A 91 -9.22 -9.42 6.58
CA ILE A 91 -9.23 -10.00 5.23
C ILE A 91 -8.95 -11.51 5.31
N VAL A 92 -7.91 -11.90 6.02
CA VAL A 92 -7.53 -13.32 6.12
C VAL A 92 -8.55 -14.13 6.91
N LEU A 93 -9.17 -13.55 7.95
CA LEU A 93 -10.18 -14.23 8.74
C LEU A 93 -11.48 -14.46 7.97
N PHE A 94 -11.94 -13.44 7.23
CA PHE A 94 -13.29 -13.45 6.66
C PHE A 94 -13.34 -13.93 5.21
N LEU A 95 -12.25 -13.87 4.44
CA LEU A 95 -12.26 -14.29 3.05
C LEU A 95 -11.93 -15.77 2.89
N ARG A 96 -12.53 -16.36 1.85
CA ARG A 96 -12.32 -17.75 1.46
C ARG A 96 -10.89 -17.96 0.98
N ASP A 97 -10.27 -19.06 1.39
CA ASP A 97 -8.93 -19.49 0.98
C ASP A 97 -7.89 -18.35 1.10
N ALA A 98 -8.00 -17.59 2.20
CA ALA A 98 -7.10 -16.50 2.52
C ALA A 98 -6.08 -16.91 3.56
N LYS A 99 -4.84 -16.46 3.37
CA LYS A 99 -3.72 -16.67 4.31
C LYS A 99 -2.72 -15.52 4.25
N ILE A 100 -2.01 -15.30 5.34
CA ILE A 100 -0.87 -14.36 5.39
C ILE A 100 0.32 -15.02 4.71
N ILE A 101 0.96 -14.34 3.76
CA ILE A 101 2.14 -14.82 3.03
C ILE A 101 3.35 -13.89 3.18
N GLY A 102 3.14 -12.65 3.63
CA GLY A 102 4.17 -11.65 3.89
C GLY A 102 4.69 -11.68 5.33
N GLY A 103 5.74 -10.90 5.58
CA GLY A 103 6.26 -10.64 6.93
C GLY A 103 7.53 -11.40 7.33
N ARG A 104 8.10 -12.23 6.48
CA ARG A 104 9.45 -12.76 6.68
C ARG A 104 10.42 -12.11 5.69
N LYS A 105 11.47 -11.51 6.24
CA LYS A 105 12.57 -10.87 5.47
C LYS A 105 13.34 -11.83 4.53
N ASP A 106 13.03 -13.12 4.56
CA ASP A 106 13.84 -14.17 3.96
C ASP A 106 13.21 -14.83 2.73
N SER A 107 12.07 -14.34 2.23
CA SER A 107 11.49 -14.85 0.99
C SER A 107 11.47 -13.77 -0.08
N ASP A 108 12.45 -13.82 -0.98
CA ASP A 108 12.55 -12.96 -2.17
C ASP A 108 11.36 -13.09 -3.14
N ASP A 109 10.47 -14.05 -2.92
CA ASP A 109 9.35 -14.39 -3.81
C ASP A 109 7.96 -13.96 -3.30
N ALA A 110 7.82 -13.42 -2.09
CA ALA A 110 6.51 -12.99 -1.59
C ALA A 110 6.06 -11.68 -2.24
N LYS A 111 5.22 -11.77 -3.25
CA LYS A 111 4.69 -10.62 -4.02
C LYS A 111 3.51 -9.90 -3.34
N GLY A 112 3.21 -10.16 -2.06
CA GLY A 112 2.10 -9.55 -1.35
C GLY A 112 2.11 -9.86 0.14
N ASP A 113 1.21 -9.23 0.89
CA ASP A 113 1.04 -9.45 2.32
C ASP A 113 0.09 -10.62 2.60
N VAL A 114 -0.93 -10.79 1.77
CA VAL A 114 -1.92 -11.86 1.87
C VAL A 114 -2.13 -12.55 0.51
N GLU A 115 -2.52 -13.82 0.56
CA GLU A 115 -3.01 -14.55 -0.60
C GLU A 115 -4.49 -14.88 -0.38
N ILE A 116 -5.33 -14.62 -1.38
CA ILE A 116 -6.77 -14.87 -1.36
C ILE A 116 -7.10 -15.59 -2.65
N GLN A 117 -7.55 -16.85 -2.56
CA GLN A 117 -7.91 -17.66 -3.74
C GLN A 117 -6.83 -17.57 -4.85
N SER A 118 -5.56 -17.72 -4.49
CA SER A 118 -4.39 -17.62 -5.37
C SER A 118 -4.02 -16.23 -5.87
N HIS A 119 -4.72 -15.16 -5.44
CA HIS A 119 -4.33 -13.78 -5.72
C HIS A 119 -3.45 -13.25 -4.60
N ALA A 120 -2.24 -12.87 -4.92
CA ALA A 120 -1.37 -12.17 -3.97
C ALA A 120 -1.77 -10.69 -3.91
N VAL A 121 -2.07 -10.19 -2.72
CA VAL A 121 -2.50 -8.80 -2.49
C VAL A 121 -1.59 -8.17 -1.45
N GLU A 122 -1.05 -7.02 -1.79
CA GLU A 122 -0.30 -6.17 -0.87
C GLU A 122 -1.24 -5.15 -0.24
N ILE A 123 -1.23 -5.04 1.09
CA ILE A 123 -2.11 -4.14 1.83
C ILE A 123 -1.33 -2.93 2.29
N LYS A 124 -1.79 -1.74 1.92
CA LYS A 124 -1.21 -0.45 2.30
C LYS A 124 -2.25 0.39 3.02
N ALA A 125 -2.00 0.66 4.29
CA ALA A 125 -2.88 1.50 5.10
C ALA A 125 -2.39 2.95 5.14
N ASP A 126 -3.30 3.92 5.09
CA ASP A 126 -3.10 5.36 5.22
C ASP A 126 -1.97 5.96 4.35
N LYS A 127 -0.75 6.02 4.90
CA LYS A 127 0.42 6.62 4.24
C LYS A 127 1.20 5.54 3.49
N ALA A 128 0.64 5.08 2.38
CA ALA A 128 1.27 4.06 1.55
C ALA A 128 2.57 4.55 0.93
N GLN A 129 3.70 4.01 1.36
CA GLN A 129 4.98 4.21 0.70
C GLN A 129 5.18 3.11 -0.34
N LEU A 130 5.27 3.50 -1.61
CA LEU A 130 5.50 2.60 -2.72
C LEU A 130 7.01 2.50 -2.97
N VAL A 131 7.69 1.69 -2.18
CA VAL A 131 9.13 1.45 -2.27
C VAL A 131 9.39 0.12 -2.92
N SER A 132 10.12 0.13 -4.01
CA SER A 132 10.75 -1.08 -4.53
C SER A 132 12.14 -1.24 -3.91
N PHE A 133 12.40 -2.40 -3.31
CA PHE A 133 13.68 -2.69 -2.65
C PHE A 133 14.87 -2.78 -3.62
N ASP A 134 14.60 -2.86 -4.91
CA ASP A 134 15.63 -2.92 -5.96
C ASP A 134 16.33 -1.59 -6.23
N ILE A 135 15.87 -0.50 -5.63
CA ILE A 135 16.56 0.78 -5.74
C ILE A 135 17.71 0.81 -4.73
N ALA A 136 18.88 0.47 -5.22
CA ALA A 136 20.11 0.63 -4.47
C ALA A 136 20.32 2.12 -4.17
N SER A 137 20.07 2.55 -2.99
CA SER A 137 20.63 3.68 -2.28
C SER A 137 19.68 4.25 -1.23
N TYR A 138 19.50 3.50 -0.18
CA TYR A 138 18.96 3.99 1.08
C TYR A 138 19.93 4.93 1.85
N GLY A 139 21.00 5.41 1.22
CA GLY A 139 22.09 6.02 1.96
C GLY A 139 22.16 7.55 1.96
N SER A 140 21.66 8.24 0.96
CA SER A 140 21.77 9.71 0.89
C SER A 140 20.43 10.39 0.90
N LYS A 141 20.27 11.40 1.77
CA LYS A 141 19.11 12.27 1.72
C LYS A 141 19.02 12.92 0.34
N PRO A 142 17.85 12.94 -0.33
CA PRO A 142 17.69 13.53 -1.66
C PRO A 142 18.23 14.95 -1.76
N THR A 143 18.03 15.74 -0.70
CA THR A 143 18.48 17.14 -0.65
C THR A 143 19.97 17.32 -0.84
N ALA A 144 20.81 16.47 -0.26
CA ALA A 144 22.25 16.55 -0.42
C ALA A 144 22.68 16.20 -1.86
N GLU A 145 22.08 15.20 -2.43
CA GLU A 145 22.34 14.77 -3.80
C GLU A 145 21.84 15.78 -4.83
N LEU A 146 20.69 16.40 -4.60
CA LEU A 146 20.15 17.46 -5.44
C LEU A 146 21.07 18.68 -5.45
N LYS A 147 21.56 19.12 -4.28
CA LYS A 147 22.55 20.20 -4.21
C LYS A 147 23.84 19.87 -4.94
N ARG A 148 24.29 18.63 -4.90
CA ARG A 148 25.47 18.19 -5.66
C ARG A 148 25.25 18.25 -7.18
N ILE A 149 24.01 18.00 -7.66
CA ILE A 149 23.67 18.00 -9.09
C ILE A 149 23.40 19.42 -9.60
N PHE A 150 22.59 20.20 -8.89
CA PHE A 150 22.11 21.51 -9.29
C PHE A 150 22.99 22.68 -8.80
N GLY A 151 23.84 22.44 -7.81
CA GLY A 151 24.61 23.50 -7.13
C GLY A 151 23.86 24.13 -5.95
N GLU A 152 24.51 25.14 -5.34
CA GLU A 152 23.94 25.83 -4.17
C GLU A 152 22.77 26.76 -4.51
N ASP A 153 22.56 27.08 -5.78
CA ASP A 153 21.47 27.95 -6.24
C ASP A 153 20.09 27.27 -6.18
N LEU A 154 20.07 25.94 -6.02
CA LEU A 154 18.81 25.21 -5.82
C LEU A 154 18.30 25.42 -4.40
N GLU A 155 17.25 26.21 -4.24
CA GLU A 155 16.54 26.36 -2.98
C GLU A 155 15.52 25.24 -2.80
N ILE A 156 15.71 24.39 -1.78
CA ILE A 156 14.78 23.34 -1.41
C ILE A 156 13.87 23.82 -0.29
N THR A 157 12.67 24.27 -0.65
CA THR A 157 11.69 24.82 0.30
C THR A 157 11.03 23.76 1.17
N SER A 158 10.98 22.52 0.70
CA SER A 158 10.45 21.38 1.44
C SER A 158 11.18 20.08 1.05
N GLY A 159 11.83 19.47 2.02
CA GLY A 159 12.50 18.18 1.82
C GLY A 159 11.51 17.02 1.53
N THR A 160 10.23 17.20 1.87
CA THR A 160 9.18 16.18 1.64
C THR A 160 8.46 16.35 0.30
N LEU A 161 8.73 17.46 -0.41
CA LEU A 161 8.19 17.76 -1.74
C LEU A 161 9.28 18.37 -2.63
N TRP A 162 10.48 17.82 -2.55
CA TRP A 162 11.63 18.32 -3.32
C TRP A 162 11.41 18.41 -4.84
N PRO A 163 10.55 17.55 -5.49
CA PRO A 163 10.27 17.71 -6.91
C PRO A 163 9.68 19.08 -7.25
N ASN A 164 8.89 19.67 -6.34
CA ASN A 164 8.33 21.01 -6.54
C ASN A 164 9.43 22.10 -6.55
N SER A 165 10.44 21.97 -5.70
CA SER A 165 11.57 22.91 -5.67
C SER A 165 12.40 22.82 -6.95
N VAL A 166 12.64 21.62 -7.44
CA VAL A 166 13.36 21.40 -8.72
C VAL A 166 12.55 21.93 -9.90
N GLU A 167 11.23 21.73 -9.91
CA GLU A 167 10.37 22.28 -10.95
C GLU A 167 10.34 23.81 -10.92
N GLN A 168 10.32 24.43 -9.74
CA GLN A 168 10.38 25.88 -9.62
C GLN A 168 11.71 26.43 -10.11
N TYR A 169 12.81 25.75 -9.84
CA TYR A 169 14.13 26.09 -10.38
C TYR A 169 14.12 26.02 -11.91
N TYR A 170 13.54 24.98 -12.51
CA TYR A 170 13.35 24.86 -13.95
C TYR A 170 12.53 26.04 -14.51
N LYS A 171 11.38 26.37 -13.89
CA LYS A 171 10.51 27.47 -14.35
C LYS A 171 11.20 28.84 -14.32
N ASN A 172 12.09 29.06 -13.37
CA ASN A 172 12.78 30.33 -13.19
C ASN A 172 14.09 30.43 -14.01
N SER A 173 14.59 29.34 -14.56
CA SER A 173 15.83 29.34 -15.33
C SER A 173 15.63 29.95 -16.73
N GLU A 174 16.64 30.68 -17.19
CA GLU A 174 16.70 31.14 -18.58
C GLU A 174 17.11 30.02 -19.53
N ASP A 175 17.95 29.08 -19.07
CA ASP A 175 18.38 27.90 -19.82
C ASP A 175 17.57 26.65 -19.40
N LYS A 176 16.43 26.49 -20.04
CA LYS A 176 15.53 25.36 -19.80
C LYS A 176 16.15 24.01 -20.17
N GLU A 177 16.96 23.98 -21.24
CA GLU A 177 17.58 22.76 -21.74
C GLU A 177 18.63 22.25 -20.76
N GLU A 178 19.46 23.14 -20.22
CA GLU A 178 20.45 22.77 -19.21
C GLU A 178 19.76 22.20 -17.97
N VAL A 179 18.73 22.87 -17.45
CA VAL A 179 18.01 22.39 -16.26
C VAL A 179 17.28 21.09 -16.51
N LEU A 180 16.69 20.89 -17.68
CA LEU A 180 16.07 19.62 -18.06
C LEU A 180 17.09 18.47 -18.07
N ASN A 181 18.32 18.72 -18.54
CA ASN A 181 19.40 17.77 -18.48
C ASN A 181 19.80 17.44 -17.04
N LEU A 182 19.82 18.42 -16.13
CA LEU A 182 20.06 18.18 -14.69
C LEU A 182 18.93 17.36 -14.04
N ILE A 183 17.67 17.61 -14.39
CA ILE A 183 16.52 16.81 -13.94
C ILE A 183 16.68 15.35 -14.41
N ASN A 184 17.01 15.14 -15.68
CA ASN A 184 17.21 13.81 -16.23
C ASN A 184 18.44 13.09 -15.61
N LYS A 185 19.48 13.83 -15.29
CA LYS A 185 20.62 13.30 -14.53
C LYS A 185 20.19 12.87 -13.12
N THR A 186 19.30 13.63 -12.47
CA THR A 186 18.72 13.29 -11.16
C THR A 186 17.89 12.01 -11.25
N ILE A 187 17.00 11.93 -12.23
CA ILE A 187 16.18 10.74 -12.47
C ILE A 187 17.06 9.50 -12.67
N LYS A 188 18.09 9.62 -13.49
CA LYS A 188 19.05 8.53 -13.71
C LYS A 188 19.82 8.15 -12.45
N THR A 189 20.22 9.14 -11.66
CA THR A 189 20.98 8.92 -10.41
C THR A 189 20.11 8.26 -9.34
N PHE A 190 18.85 8.71 -9.19
CA PHE A 190 17.95 8.19 -8.16
C PHE A 190 17.28 6.87 -8.56
N TYR A 191 16.96 6.71 -9.84
CA TYR A 191 16.10 5.63 -10.33
C TYR A 191 16.70 4.83 -11.48
N GLY A 192 18.00 4.96 -11.74
CA GLY A 192 18.67 4.35 -12.90
C GLY A 192 18.64 2.82 -12.93
N GLY A 193 18.38 2.17 -11.79
CA GLY A 193 18.11 0.74 -11.69
C GLY A 193 16.66 0.35 -12.04
N HIS A 194 15.76 1.34 -12.19
CA HIS A 194 14.35 1.14 -12.53
C HIS A 194 14.13 1.34 -14.04
N SER A 195 13.92 0.25 -14.76
CA SER A 195 13.66 0.27 -16.20
C SER A 195 12.38 1.02 -16.62
N HIS A 196 11.53 1.35 -15.63
CA HIS A 196 10.23 1.97 -15.87
C HIS A 196 10.21 3.48 -15.68
N VAL A 197 11.18 4.06 -14.97
CA VAL A 197 11.25 5.53 -14.80
C VAL A 197 11.98 6.11 -15.99
N LYS A 198 11.24 6.74 -16.89
CA LYS A 198 11.75 7.31 -18.13
C LYS A 198 12.32 8.71 -17.90
N ALA A 199 13.19 9.14 -18.82
CA ALA A 199 13.61 10.53 -18.88
C ALA A 199 12.41 11.44 -19.14
N ILE A 200 12.36 12.57 -18.45
CA ILE A 200 11.32 13.59 -18.61
C ILE A 200 11.63 14.47 -19.83
N LYS A 201 10.60 14.92 -20.51
CA LYS A 201 10.66 15.90 -21.59
C LYS A 201 10.04 17.21 -21.14
N ASP A 202 10.30 18.27 -21.86
CA ASP A 202 9.74 19.60 -21.60
C ASP A 202 8.21 19.57 -21.55
N SER A 203 7.59 18.85 -22.51
CA SER A 203 6.13 18.65 -22.55
C SER A 203 5.55 17.96 -21.31
N ASP A 204 6.32 17.21 -20.55
CA ASP A 204 5.87 16.56 -19.32
C ASP A 204 5.81 17.54 -18.13
N LEU A 205 6.43 18.71 -18.27
CA LEU A 205 6.41 19.80 -17.29
C LEU A 205 5.42 20.91 -17.62
N GLU A 206 4.77 20.86 -18.79
CA GLU A 206 3.71 21.78 -19.18
C GLU A 206 2.43 21.51 -18.38
N GLN A 207 1.67 22.56 -18.08
CA GLN A 207 0.41 22.45 -17.35
C GLN A 207 -0.60 21.56 -18.09
N PRO A 208 -1.33 20.68 -17.36
CA PRO A 208 -1.43 20.53 -15.90
C PRO A 208 -0.38 19.60 -15.26
N SER A 209 0.56 19.08 -16.04
CA SER A 209 1.58 18.15 -15.53
C SER A 209 2.60 18.84 -14.63
N SER A 210 3.18 18.11 -13.70
CA SER A 210 4.25 18.56 -12.82
C SER A 210 5.29 17.47 -12.60
N LEU A 211 6.51 17.87 -12.23
CA LEU A 211 7.58 16.92 -11.92
C LEU A 211 7.17 15.97 -10.78
N LEU A 212 6.48 16.49 -9.76
CA LEU A 212 5.98 15.70 -8.64
C LEU A 212 4.99 14.62 -9.13
N THR A 213 4.01 15.00 -9.95
CA THR A 213 3.02 14.08 -10.50
C THR A 213 3.69 13.06 -11.42
N TYR A 214 4.55 13.51 -12.32
CA TYR A 214 5.27 12.63 -13.24
C TYR A 214 6.07 11.56 -12.50
N LEU A 215 6.93 11.94 -11.56
CA LEU A 215 7.75 10.99 -10.81
C LEU A 215 6.89 10.06 -9.95
N THR A 216 5.85 10.59 -9.31
CA THR A 216 4.93 9.78 -8.51
C THR A 216 4.28 8.70 -9.34
N ASP A 217 3.69 9.08 -10.48
CA ASP A 217 2.93 8.15 -11.30
C ASP A 217 3.87 7.10 -11.96
N GLN A 218 5.04 7.50 -12.44
CA GLN A 218 6.04 6.56 -12.98
C GLN A 218 6.52 5.54 -11.93
N LEU A 219 6.79 5.99 -10.70
CA LEU A 219 7.22 5.12 -9.62
C LEU A 219 6.09 4.21 -9.13
N ALA A 220 4.87 4.74 -9.02
CA ALA A 220 3.70 3.96 -8.62
C ALA A 220 3.37 2.87 -9.65
N ILE A 221 3.35 3.20 -10.93
CA ILE A 221 3.12 2.23 -12.02
C ILE A 221 4.20 1.16 -12.03
N SER A 222 5.46 1.55 -11.84
CA SER A 222 6.57 0.62 -11.71
C SER A 222 6.39 -0.35 -10.55
N TYR A 223 5.97 0.18 -9.40
CA TYR A 223 5.72 -0.61 -8.20
C TYR A 223 4.54 -1.57 -8.35
N LEU A 224 3.47 -1.12 -8.98
CA LEU A 224 2.23 -1.89 -9.17
C LEU A 224 2.37 -3.01 -10.21
N LYS A 225 3.40 -3.00 -11.02
CA LYS A 225 3.57 -3.97 -12.10
C LYS A 225 3.60 -5.41 -11.58
N GLY A 226 2.58 -6.19 -11.95
CA GLY A 226 2.42 -7.59 -11.54
C GLY A 226 2.02 -7.78 -10.07
N LYS A 227 1.48 -6.75 -9.42
CA LYS A 227 0.97 -6.79 -8.06
C LYS A 227 -0.47 -6.31 -8.00
N ASN A 228 -1.24 -6.88 -7.07
CA ASN A 228 -2.52 -6.33 -6.64
C ASN A 228 -2.27 -5.59 -5.32
N VAL A 229 -2.72 -4.35 -5.23
CA VAL A 229 -2.51 -3.50 -4.04
C VAL A 229 -3.86 -3.02 -3.52
N LEU A 230 -4.14 -3.32 -2.27
CA LEU A 230 -5.29 -2.79 -1.55
C LEU A 230 -4.83 -1.58 -0.72
N MET A 231 -5.35 -0.41 -1.03
CA MET A 231 -5.14 0.80 -0.24
C MET A 231 -6.32 1.02 0.70
N LEU A 232 -6.04 1.01 1.99
CA LEU A 232 -7.02 1.15 3.06
C LEU A 232 -6.92 2.52 3.74
N ASN A 233 -8.05 3.18 3.89
CA ASN A 233 -8.20 4.32 4.78
C ASN A 233 -8.64 3.82 6.17
N THR A 234 -7.74 3.85 7.15
CA THR A 234 -8.02 3.28 8.49
C THR A 234 -9.02 4.09 9.32
N LYS A 235 -9.36 5.30 8.90
CA LYS A 235 -10.37 6.13 9.59
C LYS A 235 -11.80 5.82 9.18
N THR A 236 -11.98 5.41 7.93
CA THR A 236 -13.31 5.14 7.35
C THR A 236 -13.53 3.67 7.08
N ASP A 237 -12.48 2.84 7.16
CA ASP A 237 -12.44 1.44 6.74
C ASP A 237 -12.78 1.22 5.24
N ASN A 238 -12.78 2.31 4.48
CA ASN A 238 -12.90 2.27 3.03
C ASN A 238 -11.58 1.83 2.40
N TYR A 239 -11.68 1.09 1.32
CA TYR A 239 -10.51 0.66 0.57
C TYR A 239 -10.74 0.75 -0.93
N ILE A 240 -9.64 0.68 -1.66
CA ILE A 240 -9.63 0.45 -3.10
C ILE A 240 -8.64 -0.67 -3.42
N LEU A 241 -9.05 -1.59 -4.28
CA LEU A 241 -8.18 -2.61 -4.87
C LEU A 241 -7.68 -2.11 -6.22
N ILE A 242 -6.37 -2.06 -6.39
CA ILE A 242 -5.69 -1.64 -7.61
C ILE A 242 -5.06 -2.88 -8.23
N GLU A 243 -5.52 -3.26 -9.40
CA GLU A 243 -5.07 -4.45 -10.12
C GLU A 243 -4.37 -4.12 -11.43
N SER A 244 -4.50 -2.86 -11.89
CA SER A 244 -3.94 -2.40 -13.15
C SER A 244 -3.42 -0.96 -13.06
N GLU A 245 -2.61 -0.58 -14.06
CA GLU A 245 -2.21 0.82 -14.29
C GLU A 245 -3.43 1.71 -14.51
N GLU A 246 -4.45 1.23 -15.23
CA GLU A 246 -5.68 1.96 -15.51
C GLU A 246 -6.46 2.27 -14.23
N ASP A 247 -6.59 1.30 -13.31
CA ASP A 247 -7.22 1.52 -12.00
C ASP A 247 -6.48 2.61 -11.22
N TYR A 248 -5.16 2.53 -11.19
CA TYR A 248 -4.35 3.54 -10.53
C TYR A 248 -4.57 4.93 -11.12
N MET A 249 -4.44 5.07 -12.44
CA MET A 249 -4.56 6.37 -13.12
C MET A 249 -5.97 6.96 -12.99
N THR A 250 -7.01 6.13 -13.06
CA THR A 250 -8.40 6.55 -12.86
C THR A 250 -8.60 7.11 -11.45
N ASN A 251 -8.06 6.46 -10.44
CA ASN A 251 -8.20 6.90 -9.05
C ASN A 251 -7.31 8.10 -8.71
N ARG A 252 -6.18 8.25 -9.39
CA ARG A 252 -5.39 9.49 -9.34
C ARG A 252 -6.14 10.66 -9.97
N ALA A 253 -6.69 10.48 -11.16
CA ALA A 253 -7.43 11.53 -11.88
C ALA A 253 -8.69 11.98 -11.12
N SER A 254 -9.41 11.07 -10.47
CA SER A 254 -10.56 11.39 -9.62
C SER A 254 -10.21 12.04 -8.28
N GLY A 255 -8.93 12.07 -7.89
CA GLY A 255 -8.47 12.55 -6.60
C GLY A 255 -8.73 11.60 -5.45
N ALA A 256 -9.14 10.36 -5.71
CA ALA A 256 -9.31 9.33 -4.68
C ALA A 256 -7.96 8.92 -4.09
N ILE A 257 -6.93 8.82 -4.92
CA ILE A 257 -5.53 8.63 -4.51
C ILE A 257 -4.82 9.97 -4.60
N LYS A 258 -4.25 10.43 -3.50
CA LYS A 258 -3.50 11.70 -3.41
C LYS A 258 -2.05 11.47 -3.02
N ILE A 259 -1.20 12.39 -3.49
CA ILE A 259 0.20 12.47 -3.08
C ILE A 259 0.26 13.19 -1.74
N LEU A 260 0.85 12.56 -0.73
CA LEU A 260 1.08 13.17 0.59
C LEU A 260 2.45 13.82 0.67
N SER A 261 3.47 13.12 0.22
CA SER A 261 4.85 13.57 0.29
C SER A 261 5.70 12.77 -0.69
N PHE A 262 6.88 13.30 -0.93
CA PHE A 262 7.94 12.63 -1.67
C PHE A 262 9.18 12.57 -0.76
N SER A 263 8.98 11.97 0.43
CA SER A 263 10.07 11.81 1.39
C SER A 263 11.07 10.79 0.88
N ASP A 264 12.34 11.09 1.13
CA ASP A 264 13.43 10.34 0.53
C ASP A 264 13.30 10.38 -1.01
N LYS A 265 13.31 9.25 -1.68
CA LYS A 265 13.25 9.16 -3.15
C LYS A 265 11.93 8.59 -3.65
N PHE A 266 10.94 8.39 -2.78
CA PHE A 266 9.71 7.67 -3.10
C PHE A 266 8.46 8.42 -2.71
N PRO A 267 7.37 8.30 -3.49
CA PRO A 267 6.11 8.90 -3.15
C PRO A 267 5.46 8.19 -1.97
N ARG A 268 4.79 8.98 -1.13
CA ARG A 268 3.79 8.49 -0.18
C ARG A 268 2.42 8.91 -0.67
N LEU A 269 1.56 7.94 -0.81
CA LEU A 269 0.20 8.11 -1.29
C LEU A 269 -0.81 7.84 -0.18
N THR A 270 -2.00 8.40 -0.31
CA THR A 270 -3.12 8.08 0.56
C THR A 270 -4.39 7.87 -0.26
N TYR A 271 -5.25 6.97 0.22
CA TYR A 271 -6.60 6.80 -0.26
C TYR A 271 -7.54 7.61 0.64
N ASN A 272 -8.33 8.51 0.05
CA ASN A 272 -9.06 9.55 0.77
C ASN A 272 -10.59 9.39 0.80
N LYS A 273 -11.12 8.23 0.47
CA LYS A 273 -12.58 7.98 0.53
C LYS A 273 -12.97 7.17 1.74
#